data_86bd6a8064b51341d57d798e9f034fb1
#
_entry.id   86bd6a8064b51341d57d798e9f034fb1
#
_cell.length_a   1.000
_cell.length_b   1.000
_cell.length_c   1.000
_cell.angle_alpha   90.00
_cell.angle_beta   90.00
_cell.angle_gamma   90.00
#
_symmetry.space_group_name_H-M   'P 1'
#
loop_
_entity.id
_entity.type
_entity.pdbx_description
1 polymer ?
#
loop_
_entity_poly.entity_id
_entity_poly.type
_entity_poly.pdbx_seq_one_letter_code
_entity_poly.pdbx_strand_id
1 'polypeptide(L)'
;MFIRLREDIQSVFDRDPAARTSWEVLTCYPGVHAIVLHRLGHWLWTHRCPWLGRLVSHLGRFFTGIEIHPGATIGRRMFIDHGMGVVIGETAVIGDDVTLYHGVTLGGTSWNKGKRHPTLERGVVIGAGAKVLGPITIGAGAKVGSNAVVVKDVPPGATAVGNPARIIDSEQARKREQMAGQLGFSAYALAGDQDDPLAKAIHGLLDHAVDGDRRFELLLKRLEEAGVHVNGDLVKADQFDPQYLSKIVD
;
A
#
# COMPACT_ATOMS: atom_id res chain seq x y z
N MET A 1 -14.66 26.67 12.73
CA MET A 1 -15.19 26.03 11.53
C MET A 1 -14.50 26.56 10.27
N PHE A 2 -14.49 27.85 10.00
CA PHE A 2 -13.90 28.46 8.78
C PHE A 2 -12.40 28.21 8.58
N ILE A 3 -11.59 28.23 9.65
CA ILE A 3 -10.14 27.94 9.54
C ILE A 3 -9.91 26.52 9.02
N ARG A 4 -10.62 25.53 9.56
CA ARG A 4 -10.52 24.14 9.13
C ARG A 4 -10.95 23.94 7.67
N LEU A 5 -12.04 24.60 7.23
CA LEU A 5 -12.49 24.54 5.85
C LEU A 5 -11.44 25.11 4.88
N ARG A 6 -10.78 26.22 5.25
CA ARG A 6 -9.68 26.78 4.46
C ARG A 6 -8.49 25.82 4.35
N GLU A 7 -8.15 25.14 5.44
CA GLU A 7 -7.11 24.11 5.45
C GLU A 7 -7.46 22.90 4.58
N ASP A 8 -8.73 22.48 4.59
CA ASP A 8 -9.20 21.38 3.74
C ASP A 8 -9.11 21.76 2.26
N ILE A 9 -9.56 22.96 1.89
CA ILE A 9 -9.44 23.49 0.52
C ILE A 9 -7.95 23.56 0.10
N GLN A 10 -7.08 24.08 0.97
CA GLN A 10 -5.66 24.12 0.70
C GLN A 10 -5.05 22.76 0.53
N SER A 11 -5.50 21.75 1.31
CA SER A 11 -5.00 20.38 1.22
C SER A 11 -5.34 19.70 -0.11
N VAL A 12 -6.41 20.15 -0.79
CA VAL A 12 -6.75 19.71 -2.16
C VAL A 12 -5.73 20.27 -3.15
N PHE A 13 -5.45 21.56 -3.11
CA PHE A 13 -4.44 22.17 -4.00
C PHE A 13 -3.04 21.57 -3.82
N ASP A 14 -2.69 21.16 -2.59
CA ASP A 14 -1.40 20.56 -2.31
C ASP A 14 -1.25 19.14 -2.91
N ARG A 15 -2.35 18.47 -3.27
CA ARG A 15 -2.37 17.03 -3.63
C ARG A 15 -3.04 16.70 -4.95
N ASP A 16 -3.90 17.59 -5.45
CA ASP A 16 -4.58 17.41 -6.75
C ASP A 16 -4.15 18.51 -7.73
N PRO A 17 -3.30 18.17 -8.71
CA PRO A 17 -2.89 19.10 -9.76
C PRO A 17 -4.04 19.60 -10.64
N ALA A 18 -5.18 18.88 -10.67
CA ALA A 18 -6.35 19.26 -11.46
C ALA A 18 -7.18 20.37 -10.81
N ALA A 19 -7.00 20.65 -9.52
CA ALA A 19 -7.72 21.70 -8.79
C ALA A 19 -7.33 23.09 -9.30
N ARG A 20 -8.30 23.89 -9.76
CA ARG A 20 -8.06 25.20 -10.36
C ARG A 20 -8.44 26.37 -9.47
N THR A 21 -9.58 26.29 -8.82
CA THR A 21 -10.12 27.39 -7.99
C THR A 21 -10.72 26.87 -6.69
N SER A 22 -10.69 27.71 -5.63
CA SER A 22 -11.34 27.37 -4.35
C SER A 22 -12.85 27.15 -4.49
N TRP A 23 -13.48 27.83 -5.47
CA TRP A 23 -14.91 27.64 -5.77
C TRP A 23 -15.18 26.26 -6.34
N GLU A 24 -14.35 25.81 -7.27
CA GLU A 24 -14.42 24.46 -7.81
C GLU A 24 -14.25 23.40 -6.71
N VAL A 25 -13.24 23.56 -5.85
CA VAL A 25 -13.01 22.67 -4.71
C VAL A 25 -14.22 22.64 -3.78
N LEU A 26 -14.80 23.78 -3.48
CA LEU A 26 -15.96 23.88 -2.58
C LEU A 26 -17.23 23.26 -3.18
N THR A 27 -17.41 23.31 -4.50
CA THR A 27 -18.65 22.90 -5.17
C THR A 27 -18.59 21.53 -5.84
N CYS A 28 -17.40 21.05 -6.23
CA CYS A 28 -17.23 19.85 -7.07
C CYS A 28 -16.44 18.74 -6.41
N TYR A 29 -15.89 18.93 -5.19
CA TYR A 29 -15.12 17.90 -4.51
C TYR A 29 -15.94 17.19 -3.42
N PRO A 30 -16.44 15.98 -3.69
CA PRO A 30 -17.30 15.25 -2.75
C PRO A 30 -16.60 14.90 -1.44
N GLY A 31 -15.26 14.73 -1.46
CA GLY A 31 -14.46 14.50 -0.25
C GLY A 31 -14.54 15.67 0.72
N VAL A 32 -14.50 16.92 0.24
CA VAL A 32 -14.65 18.13 1.08
C VAL A 32 -16.05 18.19 1.69
N HIS A 33 -17.08 17.92 0.88
CA HIS A 33 -18.47 17.89 1.36
C HIS A 33 -18.66 16.84 2.46
N ALA A 34 -18.12 15.62 2.25
CA ALA A 34 -18.23 14.52 3.22
C ALA A 34 -17.55 14.87 4.56
N ILE A 35 -16.38 15.50 4.52
CA ILE A 35 -15.67 15.93 5.74
C ILE A 35 -16.44 17.01 6.49
N VAL A 36 -17.04 17.98 5.78
CA VAL A 36 -17.87 19.02 6.41
C VAL A 36 -19.10 18.43 7.07
N LEU A 37 -19.83 17.54 6.36
CA LEU A 37 -21.00 16.85 6.90
C LEU A 37 -20.63 15.93 8.07
N HIS A 38 -19.48 15.23 7.97
CA HIS A 38 -18.98 14.43 9.09
C HIS A 38 -18.73 15.28 10.34
N ARG A 39 -18.13 16.46 10.23
CA ARG A 39 -17.91 17.34 11.40
C ARG A 39 -19.21 17.71 12.09
N LEU A 40 -20.27 18.00 11.33
CA LEU A 40 -21.60 18.26 11.89
C LEU A 40 -22.15 17.00 12.56
N GLY A 41 -22.10 15.84 11.87
CA GLY A 41 -22.54 14.56 12.40
C GLY A 41 -21.79 14.15 13.67
N HIS A 42 -20.49 14.33 13.69
CA HIS A 42 -19.62 14.05 14.84
C HIS A 42 -19.93 14.98 16.04
N TRP A 43 -20.18 16.25 15.79
CA TRP A 43 -20.60 17.18 16.84
C TRP A 43 -21.93 16.73 17.46
N LEU A 44 -22.94 16.39 16.66
CA LEU A 44 -24.23 15.87 17.15
C LEU A 44 -24.04 14.56 17.94
N TRP A 45 -23.18 13.67 17.45
CA TRP A 45 -22.87 12.38 18.09
C TRP A 45 -22.29 12.58 19.49
N THR A 46 -21.33 13.48 19.62
CA THR A 46 -20.66 13.77 20.89
C THR A 46 -21.52 14.62 21.87
N HIS A 47 -22.55 15.33 21.37
CA HIS A 47 -23.49 16.13 22.16
C HIS A 47 -24.82 15.41 22.46
N ARG A 48 -24.77 14.08 22.61
CA ARG A 48 -25.92 13.25 23.00
C ARG A 48 -27.10 13.21 22.00
N CYS A 49 -26.86 13.54 20.73
CA CYS A 49 -27.83 13.45 19.66
C CYS A 49 -27.41 12.39 18.62
N PRO A 50 -27.17 11.10 19.03
CA PRO A 50 -26.58 10.09 18.16
C PRO A 50 -27.44 9.76 16.93
N TRP A 51 -28.77 9.76 17.08
CA TRP A 51 -29.67 9.53 15.98
C TRP A 51 -29.52 10.60 14.88
N LEU A 52 -29.50 11.90 15.27
CA LEU A 52 -29.28 12.99 14.32
C LEU A 52 -27.89 12.91 13.68
N GLY A 53 -26.84 12.57 14.46
CA GLY A 53 -25.52 12.33 13.93
C GLY A 53 -25.50 11.24 12.85
N ARG A 54 -26.21 10.13 13.08
CA ARG A 54 -26.39 9.04 12.08
C ARG A 54 -27.19 9.51 10.87
N LEU A 55 -28.23 10.29 11.05
CA LEU A 55 -29.02 10.82 9.94
C LEU A 55 -28.17 11.73 9.04
N VAL A 56 -27.39 12.65 9.62
CA VAL A 56 -26.45 13.52 8.87
C VAL A 56 -25.42 12.68 8.10
N SER A 57 -24.86 11.64 8.72
CA SER A 57 -23.95 10.72 8.07
C SER A 57 -24.61 10.00 6.87
N HIS A 58 -25.85 9.56 7.03
CA HIS A 58 -26.61 8.91 5.96
C HIS A 58 -26.89 9.86 4.78
N LEU A 59 -27.29 11.10 5.06
CA LEU A 59 -27.45 12.14 4.05
C LEU A 59 -26.11 12.46 3.36
N GLY A 60 -25.02 12.52 4.12
CA GLY A 60 -23.67 12.70 3.58
C GLY A 60 -23.34 11.59 2.56
N ARG A 61 -23.56 10.33 2.92
CA ARG A 61 -23.38 9.20 1.99
C ARG A 61 -24.25 9.33 0.73
N PHE A 62 -25.52 9.71 0.89
CA PHE A 62 -26.44 9.87 -0.24
C PHE A 62 -25.95 10.90 -1.25
N PHE A 63 -25.45 12.07 -0.77
CA PHE A 63 -25.02 13.16 -1.64
C PHE A 63 -23.59 13.01 -2.18
N THR A 64 -22.71 12.29 -1.47
CA THR A 64 -21.26 12.23 -1.80
C THR A 64 -20.79 10.85 -2.25
N GLY A 65 -21.57 9.78 -1.99
CA GLY A 65 -21.12 8.40 -2.16
C GLY A 65 -20.08 7.95 -1.13
N ILE A 66 -19.82 8.77 -0.08
CA ILE A 66 -18.82 8.53 0.97
C ILE A 66 -19.54 8.30 2.30
N GLU A 67 -19.33 7.15 2.91
CA GLU A 67 -19.88 6.84 4.22
C GLU A 67 -18.84 7.09 5.32
N ILE A 68 -19.11 8.04 6.22
CA ILE A 68 -18.29 8.27 7.40
C ILE A 68 -19.19 8.15 8.63
N HIS A 69 -18.91 7.15 9.49
CA HIS A 69 -19.64 7.03 10.74
C HIS A 69 -19.39 8.25 11.64
N PRO A 70 -20.41 8.85 12.27
CA PRO A 70 -20.22 10.07 13.08
C PRO A 70 -19.36 9.85 14.33
N GLY A 71 -19.18 8.62 14.77
CA GLY A 71 -18.25 8.27 15.87
C GLY A 71 -16.78 8.25 15.47
N ALA A 72 -16.44 8.23 14.18
CA ALA A 72 -15.05 8.26 13.72
C ALA A 72 -14.36 9.57 14.12
N THR A 73 -13.08 9.50 14.46
CA THR A 73 -12.25 10.67 14.77
C THR A 73 -11.38 11.00 13.57
N ILE A 74 -11.48 12.22 13.06
CA ILE A 74 -10.75 12.68 11.88
C ILE A 74 -9.92 13.91 12.24
N GLY A 75 -8.63 13.84 11.94
CA GLY A 75 -7.66 14.91 12.11
C GLY A 75 -7.82 16.05 11.09
N ARG A 76 -6.76 16.83 10.92
CA ARG A 76 -6.74 18.01 10.05
C ARG A 76 -6.23 17.64 8.66
N ARG A 77 -6.68 18.41 7.64
CA ARG A 77 -6.14 18.33 6.27
C ARG A 77 -6.27 16.93 5.65
N MET A 78 -7.29 16.16 6.06
CA MET A 78 -7.62 14.91 5.41
C MET A 78 -8.09 15.18 3.98
N PHE A 79 -7.58 14.42 3.03
CA PHE A 79 -7.97 14.48 1.63
C PHE A 79 -8.60 13.16 1.18
N ILE A 80 -9.80 13.23 0.62
CA ILE A 80 -10.49 12.10 0.01
C ILE A 80 -10.61 12.39 -1.48
N ASP A 81 -9.81 11.68 -2.27
CA ASP A 81 -9.77 11.84 -3.72
C ASP A 81 -10.79 10.93 -4.40
N HIS A 82 -11.58 11.50 -5.32
CA HIS A 82 -12.75 10.89 -5.97
C HIS A 82 -13.85 10.43 -5.01
N GLY A 83 -13.53 9.72 -3.98
CA GLY A 83 -14.31 9.39 -2.80
C GLY A 83 -15.42 8.34 -2.96
N MET A 84 -15.94 8.07 -4.14
CA MET A 84 -17.04 7.12 -4.34
C MET A 84 -16.73 5.77 -3.68
N GLY A 85 -17.65 5.27 -2.84
CA GLY A 85 -17.54 3.97 -2.18
C GLY A 85 -16.55 3.91 -1.00
N VAL A 86 -16.04 5.06 -0.52
CA VAL A 86 -15.29 5.11 0.73
C VAL A 86 -16.21 4.81 1.91
N VAL A 87 -15.76 3.94 2.83
CA VAL A 87 -16.46 3.59 4.06
C VAL A 87 -15.52 3.72 5.25
N ILE A 88 -15.86 4.58 6.21
CA ILE A 88 -15.10 4.80 7.45
C ILE A 88 -15.96 4.42 8.65
N GLY A 89 -15.56 3.35 9.36
CA GLY A 89 -16.31 2.77 10.47
C GLY A 89 -16.21 3.57 11.78
N GLU A 90 -17.09 3.25 12.72
CA GLU A 90 -17.37 4.00 13.97
C GLU A 90 -16.14 4.34 14.80
N THR A 91 -15.25 3.37 15.02
CA THR A 91 -14.09 3.54 15.92
C THR A 91 -12.79 3.78 15.15
N ALA A 92 -12.89 4.16 13.87
CA ALA A 92 -11.72 4.58 13.11
C ALA A 92 -11.12 5.87 13.67
N VAL A 93 -9.80 5.93 13.70
CA VAL A 93 -9.04 7.13 14.09
C VAL A 93 -8.13 7.49 12.92
N ILE A 94 -8.27 8.70 12.41
CA ILE A 94 -7.52 9.18 11.26
C ILE A 94 -6.75 10.42 11.68
N GLY A 95 -5.43 10.35 11.55
CA GLY A 95 -4.51 11.44 11.87
C GLY A 95 -4.56 12.58 10.86
N ASP A 96 -3.67 13.54 11.07
CA ASP A 96 -3.54 14.70 10.17
C ASP A 96 -2.91 14.30 8.83
N ASP A 97 -3.21 15.05 7.77
CA ASP A 97 -2.60 14.91 6.44
C ASP A 97 -2.79 13.54 5.76
N VAL A 98 -3.78 12.76 6.17
CA VAL A 98 -4.11 11.46 5.57
C VAL A 98 -4.79 11.65 4.21
N THR A 99 -4.44 10.78 3.24
CA THR A 99 -5.08 10.71 1.93
C THR A 99 -5.78 9.37 1.74
N LEU A 100 -7.05 9.39 1.35
CA LEU A 100 -7.80 8.20 0.94
C LEU A 100 -8.27 8.35 -0.50
N TYR A 101 -8.15 7.28 -1.28
CA TYR A 101 -8.75 7.20 -2.60
C TYR A 101 -10.11 6.51 -2.57
N HIS A 102 -10.82 6.54 -3.70
CA HIS A 102 -12.15 5.91 -3.84
C HIS A 102 -12.14 4.41 -3.45
N GLY A 103 -13.30 3.90 -3.03
CA GLY A 103 -13.48 2.48 -2.70
C GLY A 103 -12.74 1.97 -1.47
N VAL A 104 -12.03 2.85 -0.73
CA VAL A 104 -11.33 2.49 0.50
C VAL A 104 -12.32 2.11 1.59
N THR A 105 -12.03 1.03 2.33
CA THR A 105 -12.80 0.63 3.51
C THR A 105 -11.89 0.61 4.74
N LEU A 106 -12.25 1.40 5.76
CA LEU A 106 -11.70 1.31 7.11
C LEU A 106 -12.70 0.53 7.97
N GLY A 107 -12.60 -0.81 7.92
CA GLY A 107 -13.61 -1.75 8.43
C GLY A 107 -13.25 -2.40 9.76
N GLY A 108 -14.26 -2.91 10.45
CA GLY A 108 -14.08 -3.74 11.64
C GLY A 108 -14.05 -5.23 11.30
N THR A 109 -13.40 -6.03 12.17
CA THR A 109 -13.36 -7.50 12.08
C THR A 109 -14.06 -8.18 13.25
N SER A 110 -14.71 -7.42 14.13
CA SER A 110 -15.39 -7.93 15.33
C SER A 110 -16.79 -7.36 15.46
N TRP A 111 -17.71 -8.16 15.99
CA TRP A 111 -19.06 -7.74 16.39
C TRP A 111 -19.11 -7.11 17.79
N ASN A 112 -17.99 -7.13 18.52
CA ASN A 112 -17.92 -6.57 19.86
C ASN A 112 -17.92 -5.05 19.82
N LYS A 113 -18.49 -4.42 20.85
CA LYS A 113 -18.38 -2.99 21.09
C LYS A 113 -16.92 -2.63 21.44
N GLY A 114 -16.50 -1.42 21.14
CA GLY A 114 -15.14 -0.94 21.41
C GLY A 114 -14.31 -0.75 20.15
N LYS A 115 -13.01 -0.61 20.30
CA LYS A 115 -12.06 -0.39 19.20
C LYS A 115 -12.03 -1.63 18.28
N ARG A 116 -12.51 -1.49 17.06
CA ARG A 116 -12.60 -2.55 16.05
C ARG A 116 -12.25 -2.08 14.63
N HIS A 117 -12.03 -0.78 14.45
CA HIS A 117 -11.65 -0.17 13.18
C HIS A 117 -10.22 0.38 13.26
N PRO A 118 -9.53 0.56 12.12
CA PRO A 118 -8.13 0.93 12.11
C PRO A 118 -7.83 2.33 12.66
N THR A 119 -6.58 2.53 13.01
CA THR A 119 -5.96 3.81 13.28
C THR A 119 -4.98 4.13 12.15
N LEU A 120 -5.15 5.26 11.49
CA LEU A 120 -4.22 5.80 10.50
C LEU A 120 -3.46 6.95 11.15
N GLU A 121 -2.14 6.85 11.21
CA GLU A 121 -1.31 7.94 11.72
C GLU A 121 -1.12 9.05 10.67
N ARG A 122 -0.39 10.09 11.05
CA ARG A 122 -0.17 11.27 10.20
C ARG A 122 0.44 10.90 8.86
N GLY A 123 -0.07 11.52 7.77
CA GLY A 123 0.51 11.44 6.43
C GLY A 123 0.36 10.08 5.74
N VAL A 124 -0.48 9.19 6.26
CA VAL A 124 -0.79 7.90 5.64
C VAL A 124 -1.52 8.09 4.32
N VAL A 125 -1.16 7.27 3.32
CA VAL A 125 -1.83 7.24 2.01
C VAL A 125 -2.44 5.86 1.77
N ILE A 126 -3.76 5.80 1.53
CA ILE A 126 -4.48 4.56 1.25
C ILE A 126 -4.95 4.58 -0.20
N GLY A 127 -4.40 3.68 -1.00
CA GLY A 127 -4.69 3.53 -2.43
C GLY A 127 -6.12 3.08 -2.72
N ALA A 128 -6.55 3.31 -3.96
CA ALA A 128 -7.92 3.04 -4.42
C ALA A 128 -8.34 1.58 -4.16
N GLY A 129 -9.57 1.40 -3.67
CA GLY A 129 -10.13 0.06 -3.42
C GLY A 129 -9.54 -0.70 -2.24
N ALA A 130 -8.52 -0.20 -1.54
CA ALA A 130 -7.89 -0.91 -0.44
C ALA A 130 -8.84 -1.13 0.75
N LYS A 131 -8.67 -2.26 1.45
CA LYS A 131 -9.44 -2.65 2.62
C LYS A 131 -8.50 -2.76 3.81
N VAL A 132 -8.65 -1.85 4.78
CA VAL A 132 -7.89 -1.85 6.05
C VAL A 132 -8.84 -2.32 7.14
N LEU A 133 -8.58 -3.49 7.70
CA LEU A 133 -9.58 -4.21 8.50
C LEU A 133 -9.05 -4.54 9.89
N GLY A 134 -9.85 -4.25 10.90
CA GLY A 134 -9.56 -4.54 12.29
C GLY A 134 -8.97 -3.37 13.07
N PRO A 135 -8.71 -3.54 14.36
CA PRO A 135 -8.16 -2.50 15.25
C PRO A 135 -6.63 -2.34 15.07
N ILE A 136 -6.18 -2.35 13.82
CA ILE A 136 -4.76 -2.26 13.43
C ILE A 136 -4.32 -0.81 13.28
N THR A 137 -3.01 -0.60 13.32
CA THR A 137 -2.39 0.72 13.14
C THR A 137 -1.59 0.75 11.84
N ILE A 138 -1.85 1.78 11.04
CA ILE A 138 -1.03 2.14 9.87
C ILE A 138 -0.15 3.31 10.31
N GLY A 139 1.15 3.06 10.41
CA GLY A 139 2.14 3.99 10.95
C GLY A 139 2.34 5.25 10.10
N ALA A 140 2.88 6.29 10.71
CA ALA A 140 3.04 7.60 10.08
C ALA A 140 3.77 7.53 8.73
N GLY A 141 3.22 8.20 7.71
CA GLY A 141 3.78 8.23 6.37
C GLY A 141 3.76 6.90 5.62
N ALA A 142 3.16 5.84 6.18
CA ALA A 142 3.03 4.56 5.49
C ALA A 142 2.06 4.65 4.31
N LYS A 143 2.24 3.75 3.34
CA LYS A 143 1.43 3.68 2.12
C LYS A 143 0.75 2.31 2.00
N VAL A 144 -0.50 2.31 1.58
CA VAL A 144 -1.22 1.09 1.23
C VAL A 144 -1.55 1.13 -0.25
N GLY A 145 -1.10 0.10 -0.98
CA GLY A 145 -1.31 0.00 -2.42
C GLY A 145 -2.78 -0.21 -2.78
N SER A 146 -3.14 0.11 -4.02
CA SER A 146 -4.52 -0.07 -4.51
C SER A 146 -4.95 -1.53 -4.41
N ASN A 147 -6.22 -1.76 -4.03
CA ASN A 147 -6.84 -3.06 -3.82
C ASN A 147 -6.16 -3.98 -2.79
N ALA A 148 -5.22 -3.47 -1.99
CA ALA A 148 -4.61 -4.24 -0.92
C ALA A 148 -5.61 -4.54 0.22
N VAL A 149 -5.48 -5.72 0.84
CA VAL A 149 -6.28 -6.13 2.01
C VAL A 149 -5.37 -6.25 3.22
N VAL A 150 -5.39 -5.22 4.07
CA VAL A 150 -4.50 -5.08 5.23
C VAL A 150 -5.23 -5.52 6.49
N VAL A 151 -4.67 -6.51 7.18
CA VAL A 151 -5.22 -7.10 8.42
C VAL A 151 -4.21 -7.15 9.56
N LYS A 152 -3.04 -6.52 9.38
CA LYS A 152 -1.96 -6.41 10.36
C LYS A 152 -1.41 -4.99 10.38
N ASP A 153 -0.77 -4.61 11.47
CA ASP A 153 -0.10 -3.31 11.59
C ASP A 153 0.93 -3.09 10.48
N VAL A 154 1.01 -1.86 9.99
CA VAL A 154 2.01 -1.44 9.00
C VAL A 154 2.96 -0.44 9.67
N PRO A 155 4.27 -0.70 9.69
CA PRO A 155 5.25 0.20 10.30
C PRO A 155 5.27 1.60 9.64
N PRO A 156 5.73 2.65 10.36
CA PRO A 156 5.90 3.98 9.80
C PRO A 156 6.78 3.96 8.55
N GLY A 157 6.36 4.69 7.50
CA GLY A 157 7.08 4.81 6.23
C GLY A 157 7.09 3.56 5.35
N ALA A 158 6.55 2.44 5.82
CA ALA A 158 6.49 1.20 5.04
C ALA A 158 5.36 1.23 3.98
N THR A 159 5.46 0.34 3.00
CA THR A 159 4.41 0.15 1.99
C THR A 159 3.81 -1.24 2.12
N ALA A 160 2.48 -1.32 2.18
CA ALA A 160 1.73 -2.56 2.21
C ALA A 160 1.00 -2.77 0.88
N VAL A 161 1.19 -3.93 0.22
CA VAL A 161 0.58 -4.25 -1.09
C VAL A 161 0.07 -5.67 -1.15
N GLY A 162 -0.92 -5.91 -1.98
CA GLY A 162 -1.45 -7.25 -2.28
C GLY A 162 -2.66 -7.67 -1.43
N ASN A 163 -3.18 -8.88 -1.70
CA ASN A 163 -4.29 -9.51 -1.01
C ASN A 163 -3.98 -11.00 -0.69
N PRO A 164 -3.67 -11.34 0.59
CA PRO A 164 -3.47 -10.46 1.74
C PRO A 164 -2.26 -9.55 1.59
N ALA A 165 -2.31 -8.36 2.23
CA ALA A 165 -1.23 -7.38 2.08
C ALA A 165 0.07 -7.85 2.75
N ARG A 166 1.17 -7.58 2.04
CA ARG A 166 2.54 -7.82 2.48
C ARG A 166 3.24 -6.47 2.65
N ILE A 167 4.09 -6.38 3.66
CA ILE A 167 4.81 -5.16 3.97
C ILE A 167 6.14 -5.18 3.22
N ILE A 168 6.36 -4.16 2.40
CA ILE A 168 7.64 -3.90 1.74
C ILE A 168 8.36 -2.84 2.55
N ASP A 169 9.46 -3.23 3.17
CA ASP A 169 10.36 -2.27 3.83
C ASP A 169 11.22 -1.57 2.78
N SER A 170 11.11 -0.24 2.73
CA SER A 170 11.85 0.58 1.76
C SER A 170 13.37 0.47 1.89
N GLU A 171 13.91 0.19 3.08
CA GLU A 171 15.35 -0.04 3.27
C GLU A 171 15.80 -1.41 2.73
N GLN A 172 15.01 -2.45 2.95
CA GLN A 172 15.32 -3.76 2.39
C GLN A 172 15.22 -3.79 0.88
N ALA A 173 14.22 -3.09 0.30
CA ALA A 173 14.09 -2.93 -1.14
C ALA A 173 15.31 -2.20 -1.73
N ARG A 174 15.77 -1.09 -1.14
CA ARG A 174 16.98 -0.37 -1.57
C ARG A 174 18.25 -1.20 -1.44
N LYS A 175 18.44 -1.95 -0.35
CA LYS A 175 19.60 -2.83 -0.17
C LYS A 175 19.63 -3.95 -1.21
N ARG A 176 18.46 -4.53 -1.55
CA ARG A 176 18.34 -5.55 -2.60
C ARG A 176 18.63 -4.99 -3.98
N GLU A 177 18.14 -3.80 -4.30
CA GLU A 177 18.39 -3.10 -5.56
C GLU A 177 19.88 -2.74 -5.73
N GLN A 178 20.55 -2.34 -4.66
CA GLN A 178 22.01 -2.12 -4.65
C GLN A 178 22.80 -3.42 -4.84
N MET A 179 22.40 -4.53 -4.22
CA MET A 179 23.03 -5.84 -4.41
C MET A 179 22.80 -6.38 -5.83
N ALA A 180 21.60 -6.24 -6.38
CA ALA A 180 21.29 -6.63 -7.75
C ALA A 180 22.10 -5.83 -8.78
N GLY A 181 22.30 -4.53 -8.54
CA GLY A 181 23.15 -3.67 -9.37
C GLY A 181 24.63 -4.07 -9.34
N GLN A 182 25.15 -4.59 -8.22
CA GLN A 182 26.52 -5.10 -8.10
C GLN A 182 26.73 -6.44 -8.81
N LEU A 183 25.68 -7.23 -8.98
CA LEU A 183 25.72 -8.53 -9.66
C LEU A 183 25.46 -8.44 -11.18
N GLY A 184 25.33 -7.23 -11.74
CA GLY A 184 25.14 -7.03 -13.18
C GLY A 184 23.76 -7.46 -13.70
N PHE A 185 22.84 -7.81 -12.83
CA PHE A 185 21.46 -8.14 -13.17
C PHE A 185 20.63 -6.88 -13.35
N SER A 186 20.13 -6.63 -14.54
CA SER A 186 19.13 -5.59 -14.77
C SER A 186 17.82 -6.02 -14.12
N ALA A 187 17.47 -5.40 -12.99
CA ALA A 187 16.29 -5.72 -12.18
C ALA A 187 14.93 -5.43 -12.88
N TYR A 188 14.93 -5.11 -14.17
CA TYR A 188 13.73 -4.69 -14.88
C TYR A 188 12.72 -5.81 -15.17
N ALA A 189 13.15 -7.07 -15.18
CA ALA A 189 12.27 -8.21 -15.45
C ALA A 189 11.69 -8.87 -14.18
N LEU A 190 12.21 -8.55 -12.98
CA LEU A 190 11.84 -9.23 -11.72
C LEU A 190 11.33 -8.28 -10.61
N ALA A 191 11.01 -7.02 -10.94
CA ALA A 191 10.36 -6.09 -10.00
C ALA A 191 8.88 -6.44 -9.71
N GLY A 192 8.33 -7.46 -10.35
CA GLY A 192 7.02 -8.03 -10.10
C GLY A 192 7.11 -9.15 -9.06
N ASP A 193 6.59 -8.87 -7.89
CA ASP A 193 6.12 -9.85 -6.89
C ASP A 193 7.13 -10.90 -6.37
N GLN A 194 8.21 -10.46 -5.72
CA GLN A 194 9.18 -11.33 -5.04
C GLN A 194 8.60 -12.14 -3.87
N ASP A 195 7.33 -11.98 -3.56
CA ASP A 195 6.62 -12.75 -2.54
C ASP A 195 5.64 -13.78 -3.11
N ASP A 196 5.55 -13.90 -4.43
CA ASP A 196 4.88 -15.01 -5.06
C ASP A 196 5.65 -16.30 -4.72
N PRO A 197 4.99 -17.33 -4.16
CA PRO A 197 5.61 -18.63 -3.92
C PRO A 197 6.27 -19.24 -5.17
N LEU A 198 5.71 -18.96 -6.35
CA LEU A 198 6.26 -19.39 -7.63
C LEU A 198 7.55 -18.63 -7.97
N ALA A 199 7.55 -17.29 -7.79
CA ALA A 199 8.75 -16.50 -8.00
C ALA A 199 9.87 -16.89 -7.03
N LYS A 200 9.55 -17.15 -5.74
CA LYS A 200 10.53 -17.70 -4.76
C LYS A 200 11.07 -19.07 -5.15
N ALA A 201 10.21 -19.95 -5.63
CA ALA A 201 10.65 -21.26 -6.10
C ALA A 201 11.56 -21.16 -7.32
N ILE A 202 11.24 -20.27 -8.27
CA ILE A 202 12.08 -20.02 -9.46
C ILE A 202 13.42 -19.41 -9.06
N HIS A 203 13.43 -18.42 -8.14
CA HIS A 203 14.68 -17.85 -7.62
C HIS A 203 15.52 -18.89 -6.88
N GLY A 204 14.90 -19.74 -6.05
CA GLY A 204 15.62 -20.82 -5.38
C GLY A 204 16.20 -21.85 -6.35
N LEU A 205 15.53 -22.15 -7.46
CA LEU A 205 16.05 -23.00 -8.51
C LEU A 205 17.20 -22.34 -9.28
N LEU A 206 17.11 -21.04 -9.56
CA LEU A 206 18.17 -20.28 -10.20
C LEU A 206 19.43 -20.19 -9.33
N ASP A 207 19.27 -19.90 -8.05
CA ASP A 207 20.37 -19.88 -7.07
C ASP A 207 21.04 -21.27 -6.98
N HIS A 208 20.23 -22.35 -6.97
CA HIS A 208 20.73 -23.71 -6.95
C HIS A 208 21.49 -24.08 -8.24
N ALA A 209 21.02 -23.62 -9.41
CA ALA A 209 21.69 -23.83 -10.69
C ALA A 209 23.04 -23.11 -10.73
N VAL A 210 23.10 -21.83 -10.33
CA VAL A 210 24.33 -21.03 -10.27
C VAL A 210 25.33 -21.61 -9.27
N ASP A 211 24.87 -22.07 -8.09
CA ASP A 211 25.73 -22.76 -7.11
C ASP A 211 26.21 -24.12 -7.64
N GLY A 212 25.40 -24.82 -8.42
CA GLY A 212 25.76 -26.05 -9.12
C GLY A 212 26.91 -25.84 -10.09
N ASP A 213 26.79 -24.83 -10.98
CA ASP A 213 27.82 -24.47 -11.95
C ASP A 213 29.14 -24.08 -11.28
N ARG A 214 29.07 -23.28 -10.21
CA ARG A 214 30.26 -22.88 -9.43
C ARG A 214 30.97 -24.06 -8.77
N ARG A 215 30.22 -25.03 -8.25
CA ARG A 215 30.79 -26.28 -7.68
C ARG A 215 31.40 -27.15 -8.78
N PHE A 216 30.79 -27.16 -9.94
CA PHE A 216 31.31 -27.91 -11.11
C PHE A 216 32.61 -27.29 -11.60
N GLU A 217 32.71 -25.97 -11.74
CA GLU A 217 33.98 -25.30 -12.09
C GLU A 217 35.09 -25.56 -11.07
N LEU A 218 34.78 -25.57 -9.78
CA LEU A 218 35.74 -25.91 -8.71
C LEU A 218 36.22 -27.36 -8.81
N LEU A 219 35.34 -28.31 -9.16
CA LEU A 219 35.68 -29.71 -9.38
C LEU A 219 36.58 -29.88 -10.61
N LEU A 220 36.27 -29.21 -11.72
CA LEU A 220 37.09 -29.23 -12.93
C LEU A 220 38.49 -28.70 -12.64
N LYS A 221 38.62 -27.58 -11.92
CA LYS A 221 39.92 -27.03 -11.52
C LYS A 221 40.73 -28.02 -10.66
N ARG A 222 40.09 -28.73 -9.73
CA ARG A 222 40.78 -29.74 -8.89
C ARG A 222 41.17 -30.98 -9.70
N LEU A 223 40.41 -31.39 -10.71
CA LEU A 223 40.76 -32.48 -11.61
C LEU A 223 41.96 -32.11 -12.50
N GLU A 224 42.03 -30.87 -13.02
CA GLU A 224 43.15 -30.35 -13.75
C GLU A 224 44.42 -30.31 -12.87
N GLU A 225 44.30 -29.81 -11.62
CA GLU A 225 45.40 -29.81 -10.63
C GLU A 225 45.89 -31.23 -10.28
N ALA A 226 45.00 -32.22 -10.37
CA ALA A 226 45.31 -33.66 -10.16
C ALA A 226 45.86 -34.36 -11.43
N GLY A 227 46.06 -33.64 -12.55
CA GLY A 227 46.57 -34.19 -13.81
C GLY A 227 45.57 -34.94 -14.65
N VAL A 228 44.24 -34.82 -14.34
CA VAL A 228 43.17 -35.40 -15.14
C VAL A 228 42.68 -34.38 -16.15
N HIS A 229 43.01 -34.55 -17.43
CA HIS A 229 42.52 -33.69 -18.50
C HIS A 229 41.09 -34.02 -18.87
N VAL A 230 40.13 -33.10 -18.59
CA VAL A 230 38.74 -33.21 -19.00
C VAL A 230 38.58 -32.53 -20.37
N ASN A 231 37.95 -33.22 -21.32
CA ASN A 231 37.76 -32.69 -22.67
C ASN A 231 36.86 -31.46 -22.65
N GLY A 232 37.39 -30.27 -23.06
CA GLY A 232 36.74 -28.96 -22.93
C GLY A 232 35.39 -28.81 -23.68
N ASP A 233 35.07 -29.73 -24.61
CA ASP A 233 33.81 -29.70 -25.36
C ASP A 233 32.60 -30.14 -24.53
N LEU A 234 32.81 -30.94 -23.47
CA LEU A 234 31.77 -31.37 -22.54
C LEU A 234 31.39 -30.26 -21.53
N VAL A 235 32.29 -29.33 -21.28
CA VAL A 235 32.08 -28.24 -20.28
C VAL A 235 31.26 -27.09 -20.85
N LYS A 236 31.32 -26.85 -22.17
CA LYS A 236 30.58 -25.76 -22.84
C LYS A 236 29.13 -26.12 -23.18
N ALA A 237 28.79 -27.39 -23.22
CA ALA A 237 27.47 -27.83 -23.67
C ALA A 237 26.35 -27.67 -22.63
N ASP A 238 26.69 -27.46 -21.35
CA ASP A 238 25.75 -27.49 -20.23
C ASP A 238 25.77 -26.22 -19.36
N GLN A 239 26.41 -25.13 -19.81
CA GLN A 239 26.35 -23.86 -19.06
C GLN A 239 24.96 -23.22 -19.22
N PHE A 240 24.31 -22.95 -18.09
CA PHE A 240 23.07 -22.22 -18.02
C PHE A 240 23.20 -20.84 -18.66
N ASP A 241 22.43 -20.57 -19.73
CA ASP A 241 22.37 -19.25 -20.37
C ASP A 241 21.31 -18.38 -19.67
N PRO A 242 21.71 -17.39 -18.85
CA PRO A 242 20.75 -16.49 -18.18
C PRO A 242 19.90 -15.69 -19.17
N GLN A 243 20.36 -15.52 -20.43
CA GLN A 243 19.60 -14.81 -21.47
C GLN A 243 18.52 -15.67 -22.12
N TYR A 244 18.54 -17.00 -21.91
CA TYR A 244 17.54 -17.91 -22.43
C TYR A 244 16.15 -17.63 -21.81
N LEU A 245 16.10 -17.27 -20.52
CA LEU A 245 14.84 -16.94 -19.82
C LEU A 245 14.24 -15.61 -20.29
N SER A 246 15.05 -14.61 -20.66
CA SER A 246 14.54 -13.34 -21.19
C SER A 246 13.92 -13.49 -22.59
N LYS A 247 14.32 -14.53 -23.36
CA LYS A 247 13.79 -14.85 -24.70
C LYS A 247 12.48 -15.64 -24.69
N ILE A 248 12.10 -16.19 -23.51
CA ILE A 248 10.84 -16.97 -23.37
C ILE A 248 9.68 -16.07 -22.91
N VAL A 249 9.99 -14.89 -22.34
CA VAL A 249 8.99 -13.98 -21.74
C VAL A 249 8.56 -12.86 -22.68
N ASP A 250 9.23 -12.67 -23.83
CA ASP A 250 8.80 -11.82 -24.95
C ASP A 250 7.95 -12.63 -25.95
#